data_8008c84495cdf6564fc9643747b8f1e7
#
_entry.id   8008c84495cdf6564fc9643747b8f1e7
#
_cell.length_a   1.000
_cell.length_b   1.000
_cell.length_c   1.000
_cell.angle_alpha   90.00
_cell.angle_beta   90.00
_cell.angle_gamma   90.00
#
_symmetry.space_group_name_H-M   'P 1'
#
loop_
_entity.id
_entity.type
_entity.pdbx_description
1 polymer ?
#
loop_
_entity_poly.entity_id
_entity_poly.type
_entity_poly.pdbx_seq_one_letter_code
_entity_poly.pdbx_strand_id
1 'polypeptide(L)'
;MDTPKFYNMNSYHHLYKRGVNKDIIFFEDSDYKYFIRKMKEFKEKYKIRIICFCLLPNHFHLFVKQLTNDYTVGKFISDLTNAYTKGTNKKYNRTGVLLGGKTKSKMITDESYFVWLCNYIINNPVKAGLVKHPDKWEYSSASDYFNSINSNLTFTKEILDKFNSPDEFKEFIKNNKTKFDYAIFF
;
A
#
# COMPACT_ATOMS: atom_id res chain seq x y z
N MET A 1 26.14 3.22 -2.82
CA MET A 1 25.83 2.80 -4.21
C MET A 1 24.40 2.29 -4.21
N ASP A 2 23.46 2.96 -4.90
CA ASP A 2 22.10 2.48 -5.02
C ASP A 2 22.10 1.19 -5.84
N THR A 3 21.68 0.08 -5.23
CA THR A 3 21.50 -1.20 -5.94
C THR A 3 20.54 -0.96 -7.11
N PRO A 4 20.85 -1.42 -8.32
CA PRO A 4 19.96 -1.25 -9.45
C PRO A 4 18.60 -1.87 -9.10
N LYS A 5 17.54 -1.09 -9.17
CA LYS A 5 16.17 -1.59 -8.95
C LYS A 5 15.75 -2.37 -10.17
N PHE A 6 15.89 -3.70 -10.13
CA PHE A 6 15.40 -4.57 -11.19
C PHE A 6 13.87 -4.66 -11.08
N TYR A 7 13.18 -4.01 -12.00
CA TYR A 7 11.73 -4.09 -12.14
C TYR A 7 11.41 -5.10 -13.25
N ASN A 8 11.28 -6.36 -12.88
CA ASN A 8 10.95 -7.43 -13.81
C ASN A 8 9.49 -7.87 -13.63
N MET A 9 8.92 -8.42 -14.71
CA MET A 9 7.62 -9.09 -14.63
C MET A 9 7.64 -10.14 -13.50
N ASN A 10 6.54 -10.21 -12.75
CA ASN A 10 6.35 -11.04 -11.56
C ASN A 10 7.16 -10.64 -10.32
N SER A 11 7.88 -9.51 -10.35
CA SER A 11 8.54 -8.99 -9.13
C SER A 11 7.53 -8.37 -8.18
N TYR A 12 7.79 -8.52 -6.88
CA TYR A 12 6.97 -8.00 -5.80
C TYR A 12 7.67 -6.83 -5.13
N HIS A 13 6.91 -5.80 -4.78
CA HIS A 13 7.48 -4.58 -4.23
C HIS A 13 6.64 -4.03 -3.08
N HIS A 14 7.31 -3.67 -2.00
CA HIS A 14 6.77 -2.80 -0.97
C HIS A 14 7.10 -1.35 -1.32
N LEU A 15 6.07 -0.55 -1.53
CA LEU A 15 6.15 0.86 -1.84
C LEU A 15 5.69 1.67 -0.63
N TYR A 16 6.47 2.67 -0.27
CA TYR A 16 6.18 3.55 0.85
C TYR A 16 6.53 4.99 0.50
N LYS A 17 5.67 5.92 0.89
CA LYS A 17 5.96 7.35 0.79
C LYS A 17 5.22 8.14 1.87
N ARG A 18 5.87 9.16 2.40
CA ARG A 18 5.37 10.00 3.49
C ARG A 18 5.30 11.46 3.04
N GLY A 19 4.45 12.24 3.69
CA GLY A 19 4.40 13.70 3.56
C GLY A 19 5.73 14.36 3.91
N VAL A 20 6.00 15.51 3.30
CA VAL A 20 7.12 16.37 3.68
C VAL A 20 7.00 16.67 5.17
N ASN A 21 8.12 16.67 5.91
CA ASN A 21 8.18 16.92 7.36
C ASN A 21 7.27 15.99 8.20
N LYS A 22 6.85 14.86 7.65
CA LYS A 22 5.84 13.96 8.23
C LYS A 22 4.44 14.59 8.33
N ASP A 23 4.18 15.66 7.60
CA ASP A 23 2.89 16.33 7.55
C ASP A 23 1.82 15.43 6.93
N ILE A 24 0.56 15.74 7.23
CA ILE A 24 -0.59 15.04 6.64
C ILE A 24 -0.64 15.24 5.14
N ILE A 25 -1.05 14.19 4.44
CA ILE A 25 -1.22 14.18 2.99
C ILE A 25 -2.67 13.92 2.58
N PHE A 26 -3.47 13.34 3.48
CA PHE A 26 -4.91 13.16 3.31
C PHE A 26 -5.61 14.03 4.37
N PHE A 27 -6.24 15.10 3.94
CA PHE A 27 -6.83 16.11 4.83
C PHE A 27 -8.27 15.76 5.19
N GLU A 28 -9.00 15.09 4.31
CA GLU A 28 -10.38 14.65 4.50
C GLU A 28 -10.68 13.38 3.72
N ASP A 29 -11.86 12.79 3.94
CA ASP A 29 -12.32 11.54 3.32
C ASP A 29 -12.22 11.56 1.78
N SER A 30 -12.56 12.66 1.15
CA SER A 30 -12.53 12.79 -0.31
C SER A 30 -11.12 12.66 -0.91
N ASP A 31 -10.05 12.93 -0.11
CA ASP A 31 -8.66 12.80 -0.55
C ASP A 31 -8.25 11.33 -0.62
N TYR A 32 -8.64 10.54 0.39
CA TYR A 32 -8.44 9.09 0.37
C TYR A 32 -9.17 8.44 -0.81
N LYS A 33 -10.43 8.80 -1.01
CA LYS A 33 -11.25 8.32 -2.13
C LYS A 33 -10.64 8.70 -3.48
N TYR A 34 -10.10 9.91 -3.60
CA TYR A 34 -9.40 10.35 -4.81
C TYR A 34 -8.13 9.50 -5.05
N PHE A 35 -7.33 9.25 -4.03
CA PHE A 35 -6.13 8.42 -4.16
C PHE A 35 -6.50 6.98 -4.57
N ILE A 36 -7.50 6.37 -3.93
CA ILE A 36 -8.01 5.03 -4.25
C ILE A 36 -8.51 4.97 -5.70
N ARG A 37 -9.24 5.97 -6.15
CA ARG A 37 -9.68 6.06 -7.55
C ARG A 37 -8.49 6.10 -8.51
N LYS A 38 -7.46 6.88 -8.19
CA LYS A 38 -6.22 6.91 -8.99
C LYS A 38 -5.44 5.61 -8.92
N MET A 39 -5.43 4.92 -7.80
CA MET A 39 -4.87 3.58 -7.70
C MET A 39 -5.58 2.60 -8.66
N LYS A 40 -6.92 2.61 -8.71
CA LYS A 40 -7.73 1.77 -9.63
C LYS A 40 -7.39 2.08 -11.09
N GLU A 41 -7.34 3.36 -11.47
CA GLU A 41 -6.99 3.79 -12.82
C GLU A 41 -5.57 3.32 -13.23
N PHE A 42 -4.59 3.58 -12.37
CA PHE A 42 -3.20 3.35 -12.71
C PHE A 42 -2.75 1.89 -12.59
N LYS A 43 -3.37 1.08 -11.71
CA LYS A 43 -3.06 -0.35 -11.70
C LYS A 43 -3.41 -1.02 -13.04
N GLU A 44 -4.52 -0.63 -13.66
CA GLU A 44 -4.91 -1.17 -14.98
C GLU A 44 -3.97 -0.66 -16.09
N LYS A 45 -3.69 0.65 -16.08
CA LYS A 45 -2.79 1.27 -17.07
C LYS A 45 -1.39 0.65 -17.06
N TYR A 46 -0.82 0.43 -15.86
CA TYR A 46 0.56 -0.03 -15.69
C TYR A 46 0.69 -1.54 -15.47
N LYS A 47 -0.42 -2.27 -15.56
CA LYS A 47 -0.46 -3.73 -15.31
C LYS A 47 0.17 -4.08 -13.96
N ILE A 48 -0.29 -3.39 -12.93
CA ILE A 48 0.10 -3.63 -11.54
C ILE A 48 -1.01 -4.35 -10.80
N ARG A 49 -0.66 -5.42 -10.09
CA ARG A 49 -1.55 -6.08 -9.15
C ARG A 49 -1.29 -5.52 -7.75
N ILE A 50 -2.30 -4.96 -7.13
CA ILE A 50 -2.22 -4.51 -5.73
C ILE A 50 -2.63 -5.69 -4.86
N ILE A 51 -1.75 -6.11 -3.95
CA ILE A 51 -1.97 -7.24 -3.05
C ILE A 51 -2.53 -6.71 -1.74
N CYS A 52 -1.89 -5.69 -1.17
CA CYS A 52 -2.27 -5.11 0.10
C CYS A 52 -1.95 -3.62 0.12
N PHE A 53 -2.77 -2.81 0.78
CA PHE A 53 -2.50 -1.39 0.95
C PHE A 53 -3.05 -0.84 2.27
N CYS A 54 -2.47 0.26 2.71
CA CYS A 54 -2.99 1.10 3.78
C CYS A 54 -2.61 2.56 3.54
N LEU A 55 -3.61 3.43 3.56
CA LEU A 55 -3.44 4.88 3.48
C LEU A 55 -3.63 5.45 4.89
N LEU A 56 -2.61 6.10 5.42
CA LEU A 56 -2.62 6.76 6.73
C LEU A 56 -2.55 8.27 6.54
N PRO A 57 -2.96 9.09 7.51
CA PRO A 57 -3.07 10.53 7.31
C PRO A 57 -1.83 11.19 6.69
N ASN A 58 -0.63 10.71 7.02
CA ASN A 58 0.63 11.32 6.59
C ASN A 58 1.54 10.43 5.74
N HIS A 59 1.12 9.21 5.41
CA HIS A 59 1.89 8.29 4.56
C HIS A 59 1.02 7.15 4.02
N PHE A 60 1.57 6.37 3.10
CA PHE A 60 0.91 5.17 2.61
C PHE A 60 1.89 4.01 2.43
N HIS A 61 1.35 2.80 2.45
CA HIS A 61 2.00 1.56 2.11
C HIS A 61 1.23 0.85 1.02
N LEU A 62 1.94 0.32 0.01
CA LEU A 62 1.38 -0.56 -1.03
C LEU A 62 2.28 -1.78 -1.16
N PHE A 63 1.69 -2.96 -1.14
CA PHE A 63 2.34 -4.19 -1.56
C PHE A 63 1.79 -4.58 -2.92
N VAL A 64 2.67 -4.63 -3.92
CA VAL A 64 2.27 -4.77 -5.32
C VAL A 64 3.12 -5.80 -6.05
N LYS A 65 2.54 -6.37 -7.13
CA LYS A 65 3.22 -7.23 -8.11
C LYS A 65 3.20 -6.58 -9.47
N GLN A 66 4.33 -6.57 -10.15
CA GLN A 66 4.44 -6.12 -11.54
C GLN A 66 4.04 -7.26 -12.50
N LEU A 67 3.12 -7.01 -13.43
CA LEU A 67 2.60 -8.03 -14.34
C LEU A 67 3.15 -7.93 -15.77
N THR A 68 4.01 -6.97 -16.07
CA THR A 68 4.57 -6.74 -17.42
C THR A 68 5.99 -6.19 -17.31
N ASN A 69 6.75 -6.32 -18.39
CA ASN A 69 8.02 -5.60 -18.56
C ASN A 69 7.88 -4.27 -19.29
N ASP A 70 6.70 -3.94 -19.87
CA ASP A 70 6.46 -2.70 -20.62
C ASP A 70 6.47 -1.46 -19.72
N TYR A 71 6.07 -1.65 -18.47
CA TYR A 71 6.02 -0.59 -17.46
C TYR A 71 6.62 -1.05 -16.15
N THR A 72 7.27 -0.14 -15.46
CA THR A 72 7.86 -0.43 -14.15
C THR A 72 6.97 0.02 -13.00
N VAL A 73 7.07 -0.67 -11.87
CA VAL A 73 6.48 -0.24 -10.59
C VAL A 73 6.90 1.19 -10.23
N GLY A 74 8.15 1.57 -10.59
CA GLY A 74 8.65 2.93 -10.42
C GLY A 74 7.84 3.97 -11.21
N LYS A 75 7.46 3.65 -12.46
CA LYS A 75 6.62 4.53 -13.28
C LYS A 75 5.19 4.63 -12.72
N PHE A 76 4.61 3.50 -12.33
CA PHE A 76 3.30 3.45 -11.67
C PHE A 76 3.24 4.37 -10.46
N ILE A 77 4.15 4.21 -9.50
CA ILE A 77 4.10 4.97 -8.25
C ILE A 77 4.45 6.44 -8.44
N SER A 78 5.34 6.76 -9.39
CA SER A 78 5.66 8.14 -9.74
C SER A 78 4.43 8.86 -10.29
N ASP A 79 3.75 8.28 -11.26
CA ASP A 79 2.59 8.92 -11.89
C ASP A 79 1.41 8.99 -10.92
N LEU A 80 1.18 7.96 -10.10
CA LEU A 80 0.16 7.97 -9.05
C LEU A 80 0.38 9.14 -8.07
N THR A 81 1.60 9.26 -7.53
CA THR A 81 1.92 10.29 -6.54
C THR A 81 1.92 11.69 -7.15
N ASN A 82 2.36 11.84 -8.40
CA ASN A 82 2.31 13.10 -9.12
C ASN A 82 0.87 13.55 -9.41
N ALA A 83 0.01 12.63 -9.87
CA ALA A 83 -1.40 12.93 -10.11
C ALA A 83 -2.11 13.33 -8.81
N TYR A 84 -1.83 12.61 -7.71
CA TYR A 84 -2.37 12.92 -6.40
C TYR A 84 -1.92 14.31 -5.92
N THR A 85 -0.62 14.60 -5.95
CA THR A 85 -0.06 15.89 -5.52
C THR A 85 -0.66 17.04 -6.31
N LYS A 86 -0.75 16.91 -7.65
CA LYS A 86 -1.36 17.95 -8.51
C LYS A 86 -2.83 18.20 -8.16
N GLY A 87 -3.62 17.11 -7.97
CA GLY A 87 -5.02 17.22 -7.59
C GLY A 87 -5.22 17.88 -6.23
N THR A 88 -4.45 17.46 -5.24
CA THR A 88 -4.49 18.00 -3.88
C THR A 88 -4.07 19.47 -3.84
N ASN A 89 -2.96 19.81 -4.51
CA ASN A 89 -2.50 21.20 -4.58
C ASN A 89 -3.56 22.11 -5.23
N LYS A 90 -4.21 21.65 -6.31
CA LYS A 90 -5.31 22.39 -6.96
C LYS A 90 -6.50 22.56 -6.00
N LYS A 91 -6.92 21.46 -5.32
CA LYS A 91 -8.08 21.47 -4.41
C LYS A 91 -7.91 22.44 -3.25
N TYR A 92 -6.73 22.46 -2.65
CA TYR A 92 -6.42 23.23 -1.43
C TYR A 92 -5.68 24.55 -1.71
N ASN A 93 -5.60 24.97 -2.98
CA ASN A 93 -4.86 26.17 -3.40
C ASN A 93 -3.43 26.22 -2.85
N ARG A 94 -2.73 25.05 -2.89
CA ARG A 94 -1.36 24.87 -2.39
C ARG A 94 -0.35 24.90 -3.53
N THR A 95 0.86 25.28 -3.20
CA THR A 95 2.03 25.17 -4.07
C THR A 95 3.10 24.27 -3.44
N GLY A 96 4.02 23.78 -4.25
CA GLY A 96 5.16 23.01 -3.78
C GLY A 96 4.88 21.53 -3.53
N VAL A 97 5.78 20.93 -2.75
CA VAL A 97 5.85 19.47 -2.54
C VAL A 97 4.89 19.04 -1.44
N LEU A 98 4.07 18.02 -1.71
CA LEU A 98 3.19 17.38 -0.74
C LEU A 98 3.87 16.13 -0.15
N LEU A 99 4.48 15.32 -1.01
CA LEU A 99 5.09 14.04 -0.66
C LEU A 99 6.62 14.15 -0.66
N GLY A 100 7.26 13.91 0.48
CA GLY A 100 8.69 14.07 0.68
C GLY A 100 9.55 13.05 -0.06
N GLY A 101 10.66 13.51 -0.63
CA GLY A 101 11.72 12.69 -1.18
C GLY A 101 11.31 11.69 -2.28
N LYS A 102 12.21 10.75 -2.58
CA LYS A 102 11.94 9.63 -3.49
C LYS A 102 11.02 8.61 -2.79
N THR A 103 10.11 7.99 -3.55
CA THR A 103 9.35 6.84 -3.04
C THR A 103 10.32 5.72 -2.67
N LYS A 104 10.22 5.23 -1.44
CA LYS A 104 10.94 4.02 -1.05
C LYS A 104 10.26 2.82 -1.71
N SER A 105 11.06 1.99 -2.37
CA SER A 105 10.62 0.76 -3.02
C SER A 105 11.59 -0.34 -2.66
N LYS A 106 11.10 -1.38 -2.00
CA LYS A 106 11.88 -2.57 -1.68
C LYS A 106 11.31 -3.76 -2.44
N MET A 107 12.15 -4.41 -3.24
CA MET A 107 11.78 -5.67 -3.87
C MET A 107 11.73 -6.76 -2.81
N ILE A 108 10.69 -7.56 -2.82
CA ILE A 108 10.47 -8.70 -1.92
C ILE A 108 10.72 -9.97 -2.72
N THR A 109 11.79 -10.66 -2.40
CA THR A 109 12.23 -11.87 -3.11
C THR A 109 11.88 -13.16 -2.40
N ASP A 110 11.63 -13.07 -1.08
CA ASP A 110 11.27 -14.23 -0.28
C ASP A 110 9.76 -14.21 0.01
N GLU A 111 9.06 -15.23 -0.49
CA GLU A 111 7.61 -15.36 -0.30
C GLU A 111 7.20 -15.57 1.16
N SER A 112 8.10 -16.04 2.02
CA SER A 112 7.82 -16.16 3.45
C SER A 112 7.51 -14.80 4.09
N TYR A 113 8.04 -13.70 3.52
CA TYR A 113 7.76 -12.34 3.97
C TYR A 113 6.42 -11.77 3.49
N PHE A 114 5.76 -12.36 2.51
CA PHE A 114 4.50 -11.81 1.94
C PHE A 114 3.41 -11.67 2.99
N VAL A 115 3.21 -12.72 3.78
CA VAL A 115 2.21 -12.74 4.84
C VAL A 115 2.55 -11.72 5.93
N TRP A 116 3.82 -11.64 6.33
CA TRP A 116 4.28 -10.69 7.33
C TRP A 116 4.18 -9.24 6.86
N LEU A 117 4.51 -8.96 5.61
CA LEU A 117 4.35 -7.64 5.03
C LEU A 117 2.87 -7.24 4.95
N CYS A 118 2.00 -8.17 4.55
CA CYS A 118 0.55 -7.95 4.53
C CYS A 118 0.04 -7.67 5.97
N ASN A 119 0.45 -8.48 6.96
CA ASN A 119 0.15 -8.26 8.38
C ASN A 119 0.60 -6.87 8.84
N TYR A 120 1.81 -6.47 8.50
CA TYR A 120 2.33 -5.14 8.81
C TYR A 120 1.45 -4.05 8.23
N ILE A 121 1.15 -4.10 6.92
CA ILE A 121 0.38 -3.08 6.21
C ILE A 121 -1.04 -2.98 6.76
N ILE A 122 -1.72 -4.11 6.99
CA ILE A 122 -3.10 -4.16 7.51
C ILE A 122 -3.18 -3.61 8.93
N ASN A 123 -2.18 -3.88 9.78
CA ASN A 123 -2.19 -3.42 11.18
C ASN A 123 -1.66 -1.99 11.38
N ASN A 124 -1.17 -1.31 10.33
CA ASN A 124 -0.67 0.06 10.47
C ASN A 124 -1.66 1.03 11.13
N PRO A 125 -2.96 1.07 10.79
CA PRO A 125 -3.89 2.00 11.43
C PRO A 125 -4.13 1.68 12.90
N VAL A 126 -4.04 0.41 13.32
CA VAL A 126 -4.10 0.02 14.74
C VAL A 126 -2.87 0.51 15.48
N LYS A 127 -1.67 0.34 14.89
CA LYS A 127 -0.42 0.85 15.46
C LYS A 127 -0.36 2.38 15.56
N ALA A 128 -0.98 3.05 14.60
CA ALA A 128 -1.10 4.51 14.60
C ALA A 128 -2.18 5.01 15.59
N GLY A 129 -2.88 4.13 16.29
CA GLY A 129 -3.93 4.47 17.24
C GLY A 129 -5.21 5.02 16.61
N LEU A 130 -5.38 4.86 15.28
CA LEU A 130 -6.54 5.38 14.55
C LEU A 130 -7.79 4.54 14.75
N VAL A 131 -7.62 3.22 14.91
CA VAL A 131 -8.71 2.25 15.12
C VAL A 131 -8.24 1.14 16.06
N LYS A 132 -9.20 0.43 16.69
CA LYS A 132 -8.92 -0.73 17.54
C LYS A 132 -8.73 -2.04 16.75
N HIS A 133 -9.37 -2.14 15.58
CA HIS A 133 -9.33 -3.29 14.69
C HIS A 133 -9.04 -2.84 13.27
N PRO A 134 -8.21 -3.56 12.49
CA PRO A 134 -7.78 -3.11 11.16
C PRO A 134 -8.92 -3.01 10.14
N ASP A 135 -9.97 -3.85 10.26
CA ASP A 135 -11.16 -3.82 9.40
C ASP A 135 -12.05 -2.56 9.60
N LYS A 136 -11.80 -1.79 10.66
CA LYS A 136 -12.49 -0.51 10.92
C LYS A 136 -11.83 0.68 10.26
N TRP A 137 -10.70 0.48 9.57
CA TRP A 137 -10.04 1.52 8.80
C TRP A 137 -10.39 1.39 7.31
N GLU A 138 -11.30 2.24 6.84
CA GLU A 138 -11.87 2.18 5.48
C GLU A 138 -10.85 2.38 4.36
N TYR A 139 -9.72 3.04 4.66
CA TYR A 139 -8.69 3.38 3.67
C TYR A 139 -7.55 2.35 3.62
N SER A 140 -7.90 1.09 3.79
CA SER A 140 -6.98 -0.04 3.69
C SER A 140 -7.65 -1.24 3.00
N SER A 141 -6.84 -2.20 2.60
CA SER A 141 -7.31 -3.48 2.08
C SER A 141 -7.82 -4.45 3.16
N ALA A 142 -7.86 -4.04 4.43
CA ALA A 142 -8.26 -4.93 5.52
C ALA A 142 -9.67 -5.52 5.29
N SER A 143 -10.63 -4.71 4.85
CA SER A 143 -12.01 -5.16 4.57
C SER A 143 -12.07 -6.24 3.48
N ASP A 144 -11.22 -6.18 2.46
CA ASP A 144 -11.15 -7.20 1.40
C ASP A 144 -10.73 -8.57 1.96
N TYR A 145 -9.84 -8.57 2.95
CA TYR A 145 -9.33 -9.77 3.61
C TYR A 145 -10.27 -10.31 4.70
N PHE A 146 -10.88 -9.42 5.48
CA PHE A 146 -11.69 -9.83 6.64
C PHE A 146 -13.15 -10.10 6.28
N ASN A 147 -13.71 -9.36 5.34
CA ASN A 147 -15.13 -9.39 5.02
C ASN A 147 -15.42 -9.97 3.63
N SER A 148 -14.39 -10.47 2.93
CA SER A 148 -14.50 -10.98 1.55
C SER A 148 -15.15 -9.98 0.59
N ILE A 149 -14.96 -8.68 0.86
CA ILE A 149 -15.46 -7.61 0.01
C ILE A 149 -14.56 -7.56 -1.23
N ASN A 150 -15.12 -7.86 -2.39
CA ASN A 150 -14.40 -7.71 -3.64
C ASN A 150 -14.43 -6.23 -4.09
N SER A 151 -13.47 -5.45 -3.63
CA SER A 151 -13.35 -4.04 -4.02
C SER A 151 -12.88 -3.85 -5.48
N ASN A 152 -12.52 -4.93 -6.19
CA ASN A 152 -11.84 -4.92 -7.50
C ASN A 152 -10.52 -4.12 -7.50
N LEU A 153 -10.04 -3.72 -6.33
CA LEU A 153 -8.76 -3.02 -6.16
C LEU A 153 -7.64 -3.99 -5.75
N THR A 154 -7.94 -4.84 -4.77
CA THR A 154 -6.98 -5.73 -4.11
C THR A 154 -7.12 -7.16 -4.62
N PHE A 155 -5.99 -7.83 -4.84
CA PHE A 155 -5.95 -9.26 -5.18
C PHE A 155 -5.48 -10.05 -3.95
N THR A 156 -6.44 -10.50 -3.15
CA THR A 156 -6.18 -11.15 -1.86
C THR A 156 -5.65 -12.58 -1.97
N LYS A 157 -5.90 -13.24 -3.10
CA LYS A 157 -5.55 -14.65 -3.33
C LYS A 157 -4.07 -14.96 -3.10
N GLU A 158 -3.14 -14.06 -3.48
CA GLU A 158 -1.69 -14.21 -3.26
C GLU A 158 -1.31 -14.47 -1.79
N ILE A 159 -2.14 -14.00 -0.86
CA ILE A 159 -1.93 -14.16 0.58
C ILE A 159 -2.82 -15.26 1.15
N LEU A 160 -4.12 -15.25 0.79
CA LEU A 160 -5.08 -16.19 1.38
C LEU A 160 -4.80 -17.64 1.01
N ASP A 161 -4.24 -17.92 -0.17
CA ASP A 161 -3.83 -19.28 -0.57
C ASP A 161 -2.70 -19.87 0.32
N LYS A 162 -2.09 -19.07 1.18
CA LYS A 162 -1.08 -19.50 2.15
C LYS A 162 -1.68 -19.97 3.49
N PHE A 163 -3.01 -19.93 3.60
CA PHE A 163 -3.77 -20.33 4.77
C PHE A 163 -4.84 -21.38 4.38
N ASN A 164 -5.19 -22.27 5.31
CA ASN A 164 -6.22 -23.28 5.06
C ASN A 164 -7.63 -22.67 5.04
N SER A 165 -7.81 -21.49 5.65
CA SER A 165 -9.09 -20.77 5.64
C SER A 165 -8.89 -19.27 5.84
N PRO A 166 -9.87 -18.44 5.43
CA PRO A 166 -9.87 -17.01 5.75
C PRO A 166 -9.84 -16.72 7.25
N ASP A 167 -10.41 -17.60 8.08
CA ASP A 167 -10.43 -17.41 9.53
C ASP A 167 -9.05 -17.66 10.15
N GLU A 168 -8.29 -18.61 9.63
CA GLU A 168 -6.89 -18.80 10.02
C GLU A 168 -6.04 -17.54 9.73
N PHE A 169 -6.26 -16.91 8.59
CA PHE A 169 -5.62 -15.62 8.29
C PHE A 169 -6.02 -14.53 9.30
N LYS A 170 -7.30 -14.41 9.64
CA LYS A 170 -7.78 -13.43 10.63
C LYS A 170 -7.14 -13.65 12.01
N GLU A 171 -7.07 -14.90 12.45
CA GLU A 171 -6.39 -15.28 13.69
C GLU A 171 -4.90 -14.92 13.65
N PHE A 172 -4.22 -15.20 12.52
CA PHE A 172 -2.83 -14.83 12.32
C PHE A 172 -2.63 -13.30 12.47
N ILE A 173 -3.45 -12.48 11.80
CA ILE A 173 -3.38 -11.02 11.89
C ILE A 173 -3.62 -10.52 13.32
N LYS A 174 -4.61 -11.09 14.01
CA LYS A 174 -4.95 -10.75 15.40
C LYS A 174 -3.81 -11.05 16.37
N ASN A 175 -3.18 -12.22 16.23
CA ASN A 175 -2.18 -12.72 17.16
C ASN A 175 -0.79 -12.14 16.91
N ASN A 176 -0.55 -11.50 15.74
CA ASN A 176 0.76 -11.00 15.35
C ASN A 176 0.82 -9.47 15.16
N LYS A 177 -0.02 -8.71 15.85
CA LYS A 177 -0.11 -7.23 15.74
C LYS A 177 1.23 -6.52 15.97
N THR A 178 2.14 -7.07 16.78
CA THR A 178 3.36 -6.40 17.25
C THR A 178 4.64 -7.22 17.06
N LYS A 179 4.56 -8.46 16.57
CA LYS A 179 5.66 -9.44 16.64
C LYS A 179 6.75 -9.29 15.57
N PHE A 180 6.65 -8.34 14.65
CA PHE A 180 7.60 -8.26 13.55
C PHE A 180 8.51 -7.04 13.66
N ASP A 181 9.83 -7.25 13.53
CA ASP A 181 10.78 -6.15 13.42
C ASP A 181 10.67 -5.51 12.04
N TYR A 182 10.01 -4.36 12.00
CA TYR A 182 9.72 -3.63 10.78
C TYR A 182 10.95 -2.95 10.16
N ALA A 183 12.09 -2.91 10.86
CA ALA A 183 13.34 -2.37 10.32
C ALA A 183 13.78 -3.13 9.05
N ILE A 184 13.31 -4.37 8.87
CA ILE A 184 13.57 -5.18 7.68
C ILE A 184 12.91 -4.58 6.42
N PHE A 185 11.86 -3.75 6.57
CA PHE A 185 11.11 -3.19 5.43
C PHE A 185 11.45 -1.73 5.09
N PHE A 186 12.41 -1.11 5.82
CA PHE A 186 12.77 0.31 5.61
C PHE A 186 14.25 0.54 5.27
#